data_52a450249452d20973580e8a07584420
#
_entry.id   52a450249452d20973580e8a07584420
#
_cell.length_a   1.000
_cell.length_b   1.000
_cell.length_c   1.000
_cell.angle_alpha   90.00
_cell.angle_beta   90.00
_cell.angle_gamma   90.00
#
_symmetry.space_group_name_H-M   'P 1'
#
loop_
_entity.id
_entity.type
_entity.pdbx_description
1 polymer ?
#
loop_
_entity_poly.entity_id
_entity_poly.type
_entity_poly.pdbx_seq_one_letter_code
_entity_poly.pdbx_strand_id
1 'polypeptide(L)'
;MKANEIMTSAKRTFSKVGFGLQKKSPEILVGVGIVGAVASAVLACKATTKAGAIVEESKNSLADIREAKENGVTKAGESYSEEDHKKDLAIAYVQTGVKFAKLYAPAVMLGAASIASILASHNIMKKRNVALAAAYAAVDRSFKDYRDRVIERFGEQVEKELRYNIKAQEIEETVTDDKGKEKKVKQNVNVADENWDGSDYGPYAKVFDDTHSDWKQDPEMNLFYLRARQAQANDMLKSQGHLFLNEVYDMLGFKRTKAGAVVGWIYDDKKPYGDNFVDFGMTEIRRHDADSDEYKRAFILDFNVVGDITSKIIDHQNDYLA
;
A
#
# COMPACT_ATOMS: atom_id res chain seq x y z
N MET A 1 -21.68 41.61 18.22
CA MET A 1 -21.94 40.47 17.31
C MET A 1 -20.80 40.24 16.32
N LYS A 2 -20.36 41.25 15.53
CA LYS A 2 -19.35 41.09 14.48
C LYS A 2 -17.96 40.57 14.94
N ALA A 3 -17.46 40.90 16.15
CA ALA A 3 -16.14 40.46 16.62
C ALA A 3 -16.07 38.93 16.89
N ASN A 4 -17.15 38.36 17.45
CA ASN A 4 -17.23 36.90 17.71
C ASN A 4 -17.34 36.09 16.43
N GLU A 5 -18.01 36.60 15.40
CA GLU A 5 -18.12 35.94 14.09
C GLU A 5 -16.77 35.93 13.37
N ILE A 6 -16.01 37.03 13.42
CA ILE A 6 -14.68 37.12 12.84
C ILE A 6 -13.72 36.13 13.54
N MET A 7 -13.77 36.07 14.88
CA MET A 7 -12.90 35.16 15.65
C MET A 7 -13.27 33.70 15.43
N THR A 8 -14.54 33.37 15.24
CA THR A 8 -15.01 32.03 14.92
C THR A 8 -14.63 31.63 13.51
N SER A 9 -14.73 32.55 12.53
CA SER A 9 -14.30 32.35 11.16
C SER A 9 -12.79 32.14 11.07
N ALA A 10 -11.99 32.95 11.78
CA ALA A 10 -10.55 32.81 11.86
C ALA A 10 -10.16 31.44 12.46
N LYS A 11 -10.78 31.01 13.58
CA LYS A 11 -10.55 29.68 14.16
C LYS A 11 -10.86 28.54 13.18
N ARG A 12 -11.96 28.64 12.44
CA ARG A 12 -12.34 27.63 11.43
C ARG A 12 -11.32 27.58 10.29
N THR A 13 -10.85 28.74 9.84
CA THR A 13 -9.82 28.82 8.78
C THR A 13 -8.49 28.25 9.25
N PHE A 14 -8.01 28.62 10.44
CA PHE A 14 -6.81 28.06 11.05
C PHE A 14 -6.91 26.55 11.25
N SER A 15 -8.06 26.04 11.69
CA SER A 15 -8.32 24.60 11.83
C SER A 15 -8.27 23.87 10.49
N LYS A 16 -8.87 24.43 9.43
CA LYS A 16 -8.83 23.87 8.07
C LYS A 16 -7.41 23.84 7.49
N VAL A 17 -6.66 24.94 7.64
CA VAL A 17 -5.27 25.03 7.19
C VAL A 17 -4.40 24.05 7.99
N GLY A 18 -4.54 23.99 9.31
CA GLY A 18 -3.82 23.03 10.17
C GLY A 18 -4.12 21.58 9.79
N PHE A 19 -5.39 21.23 9.52
CA PHE A 19 -5.78 19.90 9.06
C PHE A 19 -5.21 19.58 7.65
N GLY A 20 -5.22 20.56 6.73
CA GLY A 20 -4.61 20.41 5.42
C GLY A 20 -3.11 20.16 5.49
N LEU A 21 -2.40 20.90 6.33
CA LEU A 21 -0.98 20.69 6.61
C LEU A 21 -0.72 19.33 7.27
N GLN A 22 -1.54 18.93 8.22
CA GLN A 22 -1.43 17.62 8.87
C GLN A 22 -1.67 16.48 7.89
N LYS A 23 -2.63 16.63 6.97
CA LYS A 23 -2.90 15.64 5.92
C LYS A 23 -1.70 15.45 5.00
N LYS A 24 -1.06 16.54 4.57
CA LYS A 24 0.10 16.57 3.67
C LYS A 24 1.45 16.51 4.40
N SER A 25 1.44 16.39 5.73
CA SER A 25 2.69 16.42 6.52
C SER A 25 3.77 15.42 6.06
N PRO A 26 3.47 14.18 5.65
CA PRO A 26 4.50 13.26 5.17
C PRO A 26 5.18 13.78 3.90
N GLU A 27 4.41 14.28 2.94
CA GLU A 27 4.93 14.80 1.67
C GLU A 27 5.81 16.03 1.92
N ILE A 28 5.37 16.93 2.80
CA ILE A 28 6.13 18.12 3.20
C ILE A 28 7.44 17.73 3.88
N LEU A 29 7.40 16.76 4.81
CA LEU A 29 8.59 16.28 5.54
C LEU A 29 9.61 15.62 4.59
N VAL A 30 9.16 14.88 3.58
CA VAL A 30 10.05 14.33 2.55
C VAL A 30 10.66 15.46 1.74
N GLY A 31 9.86 16.44 1.27
CA GLY A 31 10.35 17.57 0.51
C GLY A 31 11.41 18.38 1.28
N VAL A 32 11.13 18.72 2.55
CA VAL A 32 12.06 19.40 3.45
C VAL A 32 13.34 18.57 3.67
N GLY A 33 13.17 17.25 3.86
CA GLY A 33 14.29 16.33 4.02
C GLY A 33 15.23 16.29 2.81
N ILE A 34 14.66 16.22 1.59
CA ILE A 34 15.45 16.21 0.36
C ILE A 34 16.18 17.54 0.17
N VAL A 35 15.48 18.65 0.31
CA VAL A 35 16.08 20.00 0.17
C VAL A 35 17.17 20.21 1.21
N GLY A 36 16.94 19.81 2.46
CA GLY A 36 17.90 19.88 3.53
C GLY A 36 19.15 19.01 3.29
N ALA A 37 18.99 17.81 2.73
CA ALA A 37 20.11 16.93 2.38
C ALA A 37 21.00 17.56 1.30
N VAL A 38 20.41 18.14 0.25
CA VAL A 38 21.15 18.86 -0.79
C VAL A 38 21.88 20.06 -0.21
N ALA A 39 21.21 20.86 0.63
CA ALA A 39 21.82 22.01 1.29
C ALA A 39 22.97 21.59 2.24
N SER A 40 22.80 20.48 2.97
CA SER A 40 23.87 19.88 3.80
C SER A 40 25.09 19.52 2.97
N ALA A 41 24.91 18.86 1.82
CA ALA A 41 26.01 18.52 0.91
C ALA A 41 26.74 19.77 0.40
N VAL A 42 26.01 20.82 0.01
CA VAL A 42 26.61 22.10 -0.41
C VAL A 42 27.40 22.75 0.72
N LEU A 43 26.87 22.73 1.96
CA LEU A 43 27.58 23.25 3.13
C LEU A 43 28.85 22.44 3.44
N ALA A 44 28.80 21.12 3.31
CA ALA A 44 29.95 20.25 3.49
C ALA A 44 31.05 20.55 2.44
N CYS A 45 30.67 20.70 1.17
CA CYS A 45 31.61 21.11 0.11
C CYS A 45 32.27 22.47 0.41
N LYS A 46 31.48 23.46 0.84
CA LYS A 46 32.00 24.76 1.26
C LYS A 46 32.92 24.67 2.51
N ALA A 47 32.59 23.79 3.44
CA ALA A 47 33.45 23.54 4.57
C ALA A 47 34.79 22.93 4.12
N THR A 48 34.76 21.97 3.21
CA THR A 48 35.98 21.31 2.68
C THR A 48 36.92 22.30 2.00
N THR A 49 36.41 23.32 1.30
CA THR A 49 37.31 24.37 0.74
C THR A 49 38.04 25.19 1.76
N LYS A 50 37.51 25.28 2.99
CA LYS A 50 38.16 25.98 4.15
C LYS A 50 39.00 25.05 5.03
N ALA A 51 38.89 23.75 4.86
CA ALA A 51 39.60 22.75 5.66
C ALA A 51 41.12 22.84 5.47
N GLY A 52 41.57 23.22 4.27
CA GLY A 52 42.98 23.39 3.95
C GLY A 52 43.69 24.39 4.90
N ALA A 53 43.05 25.50 5.22
CA ALA A 53 43.61 26.47 6.15
C ALA A 53 43.81 25.92 7.58
N ILE A 54 42.85 25.09 8.05
CA ILE A 54 42.96 24.44 9.37
C ILE A 54 44.09 23.41 9.39
N VAL A 55 44.26 22.66 8.28
CA VAL A 55 45.33 21.67 8.12
C VAL A 55 46.70 22.38 8.15
N GLU A 56 46.84 23.50 7.44
CA GLU A 56 48.07 24.28 7.36
C GLU A 56 48.43 24.89 8.74
N GLU A 57 47.46 25.48 9.44
CA GLU A 57 47.64 25.99 10.80
C GLU A 57 48.03 24.86 11.76
N SER A 58 47.42 23.69 11.66
CA SER A 58 47.75 22.51 12.47
C SER A 58 49.18 22.03 12.17
N LYS A 59 49.58 21.97 10.90
CA LYS A 59 50.97 21.61 10.51
C LYS A 59 51.98 22.57 11.10
N ASN A 60 51.72 23.86 11.03
CA ASN A 60 52.61 24.88 11.58
C ASN A 60 52.73 24.74 13.10
N SER A 61 51.60 24.56 13.82
CA SER A 61 51.60 24.31 15.26
C SER A 61 52.38 23.03 15.66
N LEU A 62 52.21 21.96 14.89
CA LEU A 62 52.95 20.72 15.13
C LEU A 62 54.45 20.85 14.81
N ALA A 63 54.82 21.68 13.81
CA ALA A 63 56.24 21.98 13.51
C ALA A 63 56.90 22.78 14.63
N ASP A 64 56.18 23.80 15.16
CA ASP A 64 56.65 24.58 16.30
C ASP A 64 56.86 23.74 17.56
N ILE A 65 55.94 22.79 17.85
CA ILE A 65 56.05 21.84 18.97
C ILE A 65 57.25 20.90 18.78
N ARG A 66 57.50 20.45 17.54
CA ARG A 66 58.64 19.59 17.22
C ARG A 66 59.97 20.34 17.37
N GLU A 67 60.04 21.55 16.87
CA GLU A 67 61.22 22.42 16.99
C GLU A 67 61.52 22.73 18.43
N ALA A 68 60.56 23.06 19.31
CA ALA A 68 60.70 23.24 20.71
C ALA A 68 61.26 22.00 21.44
N LYS A 69 60.79 20.79 20.99
CA LYS A 69 61.34 19.53 21.53
C LYS A 69 62.80 19.29 21.14
N GLU A 70 63.16 19.55 19.89
CA GLU A 70 64.53 19.37 19.39
C GLU A 70 65.50 20.34 20.00
N ASN A 71 65.10 21.59 20.26
CA ASN A 71 65.92 22.63 20.82
C ASN A 71 65.92 22.61 22.36
N GLY A 72 65.02 21.88 23.02
CA GLY A 72 64.86 21.82 24.46
C GLY A 72 64.41 23.14 25.13
N VAL A 73 64.01 24.10 24.31
CA VAL A 73 63.50 25.42 24.75
C VAL A 73 62.33 25.89 23.89
N THR A 74 61.41 26.62 24.50
CA THR A 74 60.27 27.25 23.76
C THR A 74 60.82 28.46 22.97
N LYS A 75 59.98 28.97 22.01
CA LYS A 75 60.28 30.24 21.29
C LYS A 75 60.46 31.43 22.24
N ALA A 76 59.97 31.36 23.48
CA ALA A 76 60.12 32.36 24.52
C ALA A 76 61.41 32.15 25.36
N GLY A 77 62.20 31.09 25.10
CA GLY A 77 63.45 30.79 25.81
C GLY A 77 63.26 30.00 27.11
N GLU A 78 62.06 29.47 27.39
CA GLU A 78 61.81 28.65 28.59
C GLU A 78 62.20 27.19 28.32
N SER A 79 62.65 26.47 29.37
CA SER A 79 63.00 25.05 29.24
C SER A 79 61.77 24.20 28.86
N TYR A 80 61.95 23.31 27.89
CA TYR A 80 60.82 22.49 27.30
C TYR A 80 61.09 21.01 27.66
N SER A 81 60.19 20.45 28.46
CA SER A 81 60.26 19.06 28.90
C SER A 81 59.52 18.08 28.03
N GLU A 82 59.76 16.76 28.17
CA GLU A 82 59.03 15.70 27.50
C GLU A 82 57.55 15.68 27.91
N GLU A 83 57.20 16.11 29.12
CA GLU A 83 55.81 16.23 29.57
C GLU A 83 55.10 17.40 28.87
N ASP A 84 55.78 18.53 28.70
CA ASP A 84 55.24 19.69 27.99
C ASP A 84 55.00 19.37 26.54
N HIS A 85 55.90 18.61 25.87
CA HIS A 85 55.70 18.13 24.51
C HIS A 85 54.41 17.28 24.36
N LYS A 86 54.19 16.33 25.29
CA LYS A 86 52.97 15.49 25.23
C LYS A 86 51.70 16.31 25.48
N LYS A 87 51.71 17.28 26.36
CA LYS A 87 50.57 18.18 26.62
C LYS A 87 50.28 19.06 25.43
N ASP A 88 51.27 19.71 24.85
CA ASP A 88 51.09 20.60 23.72
C ASP A 88 50.63 19.86 22.47
N LEU A 89 51.17 18.66 22.24
CA LEU A 89 50.74 17.78 21.18
C LEU A 89 49.24 17.41 21.33
N ALA A 90 48.82 17.02 22.53
CA ALA A 90 47.42 16.70 22.82
C ALA A 90 46.52 17.94 22.62
N ILE A 91 46.93 19.11 23.08
CA ILE A 91 46.21 20.37 22.91
C ILE A 91 46.11 20.73 21.45
N ALA A 92 47.17 20.61 20.64
CA ALA A 92 47.17 20.89 19.21
C ALA A 92 46.16 19.98 18.46
N TYR A 93 46.14 18.68 18.75
CA TYR A 93 45.18 17.76 18.15
C TYR A 93 43.74 18.05 18.56
N VAL A 94 43.49 18.32 19.85
CA VAL A 94 42.14 18.67 20.33
C VAL A 94 41.66 19.98 19.69
N GLN A 95 42.53 21.01 19.66
CA GLN A 95 42.18 22.29 19.02
C GLN A 95 41.86 22.12 17.52
N THR A 96 42.67 21.33 16.82
CA THR A 96 42.44 21.00 15.41
C THR A 96 41.08 20.25 15.24
N GLY A 97 40.83 19.27 16.07
CA GLY A 97 39.56 18.54 16.08
C GLY A 97 38.35 19.43 16.34
N VAL A 98 38.43 20.36 17.29
CA VAL A 98 37.38 21.35 17.58
C VAL A 98 37.15 22.30 16.40
N LYS A 99 38.23 22.75 15.72
CA LYS A 99 38.10 23.57 14.52
C LYS A 99 37.37 22.85 13.40
N PHE A 100 37.72 21.58 13.12
CA PHE A 100 37.01 20.75 12.17
C PHE A 100 35.54 20.51 12.58
N ALA A 101 35.30 20.18 13.86
CA ALA A 101 33.95 20.00 14.37
C ALA A 101 33.07 21.25 14.15
N LYS A 102 33.59 22.43 14.49
CA LYS A 102 32.91 23.72 14.28
C LYS A 102 32.66 24.00 12.80
N LEU A 103 33.62 23.66 11.93
CA LEU A 103 33.52 23.88 10.49
C LEU A 103 32.42 23.03 9.82
N TYR A 104 32.34 21.75 10.22
CA TYR A 104 31.38 20.81 9.63
C TYR A 104 30.05 20.71 10.38
N ALA A 105 29.97 21.21 11.63
CA ALA A 105 28.75 21.10 12.46
C ALA A 105 27.46 21.57 11.74
N PRO A 106 27.45 22.70 11.03
CA PRO A 106 26.22 23.13 10.35
C PRO A 106 25.75 22.13 9.27
N ALA A 107 26.68 21.56 8.50
CA ALA A 107 26.37 20.56 7.48
C ALA A 107 25.87 19.26 8.13
N VAL A 108 26.55 18.77 9.15
CA VAL A 108 26.19 17.52 9.85
C VAL A 108 24.83 17.67 10.54
N MET A 109 24.58 18.79 11.23
CA MET A 109 23.28 19.01 11.89
C MET A 109 22.13 19.09 10.87
N LEU A 110 22.32 19.77 9.78
CA LEU A 110 21.29 19.87 8.72
C LEU A 110 21.07 18.51 8.05
N GLY A 111 22.12 17.75 7.79
CA GLY A 111 22.01 16.38 7.26
C GLY A 111 21.27 15.44 8.20
N ALA A 112 21.60 15.47 9.49
CA ALA A 112 20.91 14.67 10.50
C ALA A 112 19.41 15.04 10.61
N ALA A 113 19.11 16.34 10.62
CA ALA A 113 17.71 16.82 10.63
C ALA A 113 16.95 16.39 9.39
N SER A 114 17.59 16.38 8.22
CA SER A 114 17.02 15.94 6.95
C SER A 114 16.67 14.45 6.98
N ILE A 115 17.58 13.61 7.45
CA ILE A 115 17.34 12.17 7.62
C ILE A 115 16.20 11.93 8.62
N ALA A 116 16.22 12.61 9.77
CA ALA A 116 15.16 12.52 10.77
C ALA A 116 13.78 12.91 10.19
N SER A 117 13.73 13.94 9.36
CA SER A 117 12.50 14.39 8.68
C SER A 117 11.94 13.31 7.73
N ILE A 118 12.79 12.68 6.93
CA ILE A 118 12.38 11.59 6.03
C ILE A 118 11.88 10.37 6.81
N LEU A 119 12.60 9.97 7.87
CA LEU A 119 12.20 8.86 8.73
C LEU A 119 10.87 9.13 9.45
N ALA A 120 10.67 10.37 9.93
CA ALA A 120 9.41 10.77 10.54
C ALA A 120 8.23 10.67 9.54
N SER A 121 8.43 11.12 8.29
CA SER A 121 7.45 10.97 7.23
C SER A 121 7.09 9.52 6.99
N HIS A 122 8.09 8.65 6.83
CA HIS A 122 7.88 7.22 6.63
C HIS A 122 7.06 6.59 7.77
N ASN A 123 7.38 6.91 9.01
CA ASN A 123 6.66 6.40 10.18
C ASN A 123 5.19 6.86 10.22
N ILE A 124 4.92 8.14 9.86
CA ILE A 124 3.55 8.65 9.76
C ILE A 124 2.77 7.91 8.66
N MET A 125 3.37 7.69 7.49
CA MET A 125 2.74 6.97 6.39
C MET A 125 2.43 5.52 6.78
N LYS A 126 3.39 4.83 7.41
CA LYS A 126 3.19 3.46 7.91
C LYS A 126 2.02 3.37 8.89
N LYS A 127 1.95 4.27 9.88
CA LYS A 127 0.84 4.30 10.84
C LYS A 127 -0.50 4.54 10.17
N ARG A 128 -0.57 5.43 9.16
CA ARG A 128 -1.80 5.69 8.40
C ARG A 128 -2.24 4.48 7.59
N ASN A 129 -1.31 3.79 6.94
CA ASN A 129 -1.63 2.58 6.18
C ASN A 129 -2.16 1.47 7.09
N VAL A 130 -1.54 1.25 8.25
CA VAL A 130 -2.03 0.28 9.25
C VAL A 130 -3.43 0.65 9.74
N ALA A 131 -3.68 1.92 10.06
CA ALA A 131 -4.99 2.37 10.51
C ALA A 131 -6.06 2.21 9.42
N LEU A 132 -5.71 2.48 8.17
CA LEU A 132 -6.61 2.30 7.02
C LEU A 132 -6.93 0.81 6.80
N ALA A 133 -5.92 -0.06 6.83
CA ALA A 133 -6.11 -1.50 6.72
C ALA A 133 -7.01 -2.05 7.84
N ALA A 134 -6.81 -1.60 9.08
CA ALA A 134 -7.66 -1.97 10.21
C ALA A 134 -9.12 -1.50 10.05
N ALA A 135 -9.33 -0.28 9.52
CA ALA A 135 -10.67 0.23 9.23
C ALA A 135 -11.37 -0.60 8.14
N TYR A 136 -10.66 -0.96 7.07
CA TYR A 136 -11.19 -1.84 6.03
C TYR A 136 -11.57 -3.21 6.58
N ALA A 137 -10.68 -3.83 7.38
CA ALA A 137 -10.96 -5.12 8.01
C ALA A 137 -12.18 -5.07 8.94
N ALA A 138 -12.38 -3.97 9.67
CA ALA A 138 -13.56 -3.79 10.52
C ALA A 138 -14.86 -3.68 9.70
N VAL A 139 -14.84 -2.93 8.59
CA VAL A 139 -16.00 -2.80 7.70
C VAL A 139 -16.33 -4.14 7.03
N ASP A 140 -15.31 -4.86 6.51
CA ASP A 140 -15.49 -6.17 5.89
C ASP A 140 -16.10 -7.18 6.88
N ARG A 141 -15.60 -7.22 8.11
CA ARG A 141 -16.17 -8.07 9.17
C ARG A 141 -17.63 -7.72 9.46
N SER A 142 -17.92 -6.42 9.63
CA SER A 142 -19.29 -5.97 9.91
C SER A 142 -20.25 -6.34 8.77
N PHE A 143 -19.77 -6.28 7.53
CA PHE A 143 -20.56 -6.66 6.37
C PHE A 143 -20.79 -8.18 6.31
N LYS A 144 -19.76 -9.00 6.61
CA LYS A 144 -19.91 -10.45 6.73
C LYS A 144 -20.91 -10.83 7.83
N ASP A 145 -20.78 -10.24 9.01
CA ASP A 145 -21.70 -10.46 10.12
C ASP A 145 -23.14 -10.05 9.76
N TYR A 146 -23.32 -9.00 8.96
CA TYR A 146 -24.63 -8.60 8.46
C TYR A 146 -25.21 -9.64 7.48
N ARG A 147 -24.39 -10.11 6.54
CA ARG A 147 -24.79 -11.15 5.56
C ARG A 147 -25.21 -12.43 6.27
N ASP A 148 -24.43 -12.89 7.23
CA ASP A 148 -24.73 -14.11 7.98
C ASP A 148 -26.11 -14.01 8.66
N ARG A 149 -26.44 -12.85 9.24
CA ARG A 149 -27.78 -12.61 9.81
C ARG A 149 -28.90 -12.58 8.76
N VAL A 150 -28.62 -12.08 7.55
CA VAL A 150 -29.59 -12.11 6.45
C VAL A 150 -29.82 -13.55 5.98
N ILE A 151 -28.76 -14.32 5.81
CA ILE A 151 -28.83 -15.73 5.43
C ILE A 151 -29.60 -16.54 6.49
N GLU A 152 -29.29 -16.34 7.77
CA GLU A 152 -29.97 -17.04 8.88
C GLU A 152 -31.47 -16.77 8.91
N ARG A 153 -31.91 -15.53 8.62
CA ARG A 153 -33.32 -15.15 8.70
C ARG A 153 -34.11 -15.40 7.43
N PHE A 154 -33.51 -15.24 6.28
CA PHE A 154 -34.21 -15.17 5.00
C PHE A 154 -33.71 -16.21 4.00
N GLY A 155 -32.59 -16.88 4.27
CA GLY A 155 -31.96 -17.85 3.38
C GLY A 155 -31.00 -17.21 2.35
N GLU A 156 -30.16 -18.05 1.74
CA GLU A 156 -29.11 -17.63 0.79
C GLU A 156 -29.67 -16.97 -0.47
N GLN A 157 -30.84 -17.44 -0.96
CA GLN A 157 -31.44 -16.89 -2.18
C GLN A 157 -31.82 -15.41 -1.99
N VAL A 158 -32.45 -15.08 -0.85
CA VAL A 158 -32.85 -13.71 -0.53
C VAL A 158 -31.62 -12.82 -0.31
N GLU A 159 -30.56 -13.37 0.33
CA GLU A 159 -29.28 -12.64 0.47
C GLU A 159 -28.71 -12.29 -0.91
N LYS A 160 -28.65 -13.23 -1.83
CA LYS A 160 -28.19 -13.00 -3.21
C LYS A 160 -29.05 -11.99 -3.95
N GLU A 161 -30.37 -12.06 -3.82
CA GLU A 161 -31.30 -11.11 -4.43
C GLU A 161 -31.06 -9.68 -3.92
N LEU A 162 -30.91 -9.52 -2.59
CA LEU A 162 -30.64 -8.23 -1.98
C LEU A 162 -29.23 -7.70 -2.30
N ARG A 163 -28.24 -8.60 -2.30
CA ARG A 163 -26.86 -8.25 -2.52
C ARG A 163 -26.56 -7.82 -3.94
N TYR A 164 -27.13 -8.53 -4.90
CA TYR A 164 -26.85 -8.33 -6.33
C TYR A 164 -27.97 -7.55 -7.03
N ASN A 165 -28.96 -7.06 -6.29
CA ASN A 165 -30.13 -6.38 -6.85
C ASN A 165 -30.75 -7.18 -8.00
N ILE A 166 -30.90 -8.50 -7.80
CA ILE A 166 -31.51 -9.43 -8.75
C ILE A 166 -32.84 -9.91 -8.19
N LYS A 167 -33.73 -10.36 -9.07
CA LYS A 167 -35.01 -10.93 -8.68
C LYS A 167 -35.22 -12.24 -9.40
N ALA A 168 -35.68 -13.27 -8.69
CA ALA A 168 -36.15 -14.49 -9.31
C ALA A 168 -37.43 -14.20 -10.09
N GLN A 169 -37.42 -14.40 -11.41
CA GLN A 169 -38.56 -14.21 -12.32
C GLN A 169 -38.74 -15.41 -13.22
N GLU A 170 -40.00 -15.70 -13.53
CA GLU A 170 -40.35 -16.70 -14.56
C GLU A 170 -40.26 -16.01 -15.93
N ILE A 171 -39.27 -16.43 -16.73
CA ILE A 171 -39.14 -15.96 -18.12
C ILE A 171 -39.41 -17.10 -19.09
N GLU A 172 -39.92 -16.78 -20.31
CA GLU A 172 -40.04 -17.73 -21.41
C GLU A 172 -38.74 -17.67 -22.24
N GLU A 173 -37.97 -18.76 -22.24
CA GLU A 173 -36.82 -18.93 -23.13
C GLU A 173 -37.12 -19.90 -24.25
N THR A 174 -36.68 -19.57 -25.47
CA THR A 174 -36.77 -20.49 -26.61
C THR A 174 -35.56 -21.42 -26.56
N VAL A 175 -35.79 -22.70 -26.29
CA VAL A 175 -34.74 -23.73 -26.24
C VAL A 175 -34.90 -24.61 -27.48
N THR A 176 -33.79 -24.82 -28.18
CA THR A 176 -33.76 -25.76 -29.32
C THR A 176 -33.50 -27.16 -28.78
N ASP A 177 -34.38 -28.12 -29.08
CA ASP A 177 -34.21 -29.51 -28.70
C ASP A 177 -33.14 -30.21 -29.56
N ASP A 178 -32.69 -31.40 -29.17
CA ASP A 178 -31.71 -32.22 -29.91
C ASP A 178 -32.12 -32.53 -31.36
N LYS A 179 -33.35 -32.22 -31.76
CA LYS A 179 -33.89 -32.39 -33.10
C LYS A 179 -34.04 -31.09 -33.88
N GLY A 180 -33.47 -29.98 -33.33
CA GLY A 180 -33.51 -28.66 -33.99
C GLY A 180 -34.89 -27.97 -33.95
N LYS A 181 -35.81 -28.40 -33.08
CA LYS A 181 -37.10 -27.75 -32.91
C LYS A 181 -37.05 -26.74 -31.75
N GLU A 182 -37.48 -25.53 -32.02
CA GLU A 182 -37.66 -24.51 -31.01
C GLU A 182 -38.85 -24.80 -30.11
N LYS A 183 -38.62 -24.77 -28.80
CA LYS A 183 -39.64 -24.94 -27.79
C LYS A 183 -39.53 -23.83 -26.74
N LYS A 184 -40.64 -23.16 -26.48
CA LYS A 184 -40.71 -22.19 -25.38
C LYS A 184 -40.80 -22.93 -24.03
N VAL A 185 -39.85 -22.68 -23.17
CA VAL A 185 -39.82 -23.26 -21.83
C VAL A 185 -39.84 -22.12 -20.82
N LYS A 186 -40.71 -22.24 -19.82
CA LYS A 186 -40.74 -21.31 -18.69
C LYS A 186 -39.69 -21.73 -17.67
N GLN A 187 -38.79 -20.82 -17.34
CA GLN A 187 -37.73 -21.05 -16.34
C GLN A 187 -37.73 -19.94 -15.31
N ASN A 188 -37.53 -20.31 -14.03
CA ASN A 188 -37.28 -19.37 -12.98
C ASN A 188 -35.77 -19.01 -12.99
N VAL A 189 -35.46 -17.77 -13.30
CA VAL A 189 -34.09 -17.26 -13.41
C VAL A 189 -33.91 -15.99 -12.63
N ASN A 190 -32.67 -15.71 -12.23
CA ASN A 190 -32.32 -14.45 -11.59
C ASN A 190 -32.19 -13.36 -12.66
N VAL A 191 -33.03 -12.34 -12.60
CA VAL A 191 -33.01 -11.21 -13.53
C VAL A 191 -32.38 -10.01 -12.82
N ALA A 192 -31.41 -9.36 -13.47
CA ALA A 192 -30.82 -8.11 -12.98
C ALA A 192 -31.80 -6.95 -13.14
N ASP A 193 -31.70 -5.93 -12.25
CA ASP A 193 -32.49 -4.71 -12.35
C ASP A 193 -32.20 -3.96 -13.67
N GLU A 194 -33.19 -3.26 -14.22
CA GLU A 194 -33.04 -2.51 -15.48
C GLU A 194 -31.96 -1.42 -15.42
N ASN A 195 -31.70 -0.85 -14.24
CA ASN A 195 -30.68 0.17 -14.02
C ASN A 195 -29.30 -0.40 -13.63
N TRP A 196 -29.11 -1.68 -13.82
CA TRP A 196 -27.92 -2.39 -13.43
C TRP A 196 -26.69 -1.96 -14.28
N ASP A 197 -25.67 -1.37 -13.64
CA ASP A 197 -24.43 -0.91 -14.28
C ASP A 197 -23.20 -1.79 -13.96
N GLY A 198 -23.40 -2.86 -13.18
CA GLY A 198 -22.31 -3.76 -12.77
C GLY A 198 -21.46 -3.25 -11.61
N SER A 199 -21.77 -2.08 -11.03
CA SER A 199 -21.00 -1.49 -9.92
C SER A 199 -21.48 -1.93 -8.53
N ASP A 200 -22.70 -2.49 -8.44
CA ASP A 200 -23.40 -2.74 -7.17
C ASP A 200 -22.98 -4.05 -6.45
N TYR A 201 -22.09 -4.85 -7.04
CA TYR A 201 -21.81 -6.21 -6.54
C TYR A 201 -20.70 -6.33 -5.49
N GLY A 202 -20.17 -5.24 -5.07
CA GLY A 202 -19.07 -5.22 -4.14
C GLY A 202 -17.72 -4.92 -4.80
N PRO A 203 -16.71 -4.57 -4.00
CA PRO A 203 -15.44 -4.00 -4.50
C PRO A 203 -14.59 -5.00 -5.29
N TYR A 204 -14.88 -6.29 -5.18
CA TYR A 204 -14.10 -7.36 -5.79
C TYR A 204 -14.85 -8.14 -6.86
N ALA A 205 -16.16 -7.97 -6.95
CA ALA A 205 -16.97 -8.69 -7.92
C ALA A 205 -16.72 -8.23 -9.36
N LYS A 206 -16.90 -9.14 -10.30
CA LYS A 206 -16.82 -8.89 -11.75
C LYS A 206 -18.01 -9.53 -12.46
N VAL A 207 -18.32 -8.99 -13.62
CA VAL A 207 -19.32 -9.56 -14.49
C VAL A 207 -18.63 -10.16 -15.70
N PHE A 208 -18.99 -11.38 -15.99
CA PHE A 208 -18.56 -12.09 -17.18
C PHE A 208 -19.78 -12.24 -18.10
N ASP A 209 -19.77 -11.54 -19.22
CA ASP A 209 -20.87 -11.44 -20.18
C ASP A 209 -20.37 -11.35 -21.62
N ASP A 210 -21.27 -11.09 -22.57
CA ASP A 210 -21.00 -11.00 -24.00
C ASP A 210 -20.03 -9.86 -24.42
N THR A 211 -19.73 -8.93 -23.52
CA THR A 211 -18.71 -7.90 -23.74
C THR A 211 -17.28 -8.40 -23.45
N HIS A 212 -17.15 -9.58 -22.82
CA HIS A 212 -15.86 -10.15 -22.45
C HIS A 212 -15.23 -10.92 -23.63
N SER A 213 -13.91 -10.74 -23.83
CA SER A 213 -13.17 -11.35 -24.96
C SER A 213 -13.26 -12.88 -25.04
N ASP A 214 -13.34 -13.54 -23.88
CA ASP A 214 -13.38 -15.00 -23.77
C ASP A 214 -14.81 -15.56 -23.74
N TRP A 215 -15.81 -14.70 -23.83
CA TRP A 215 -17.21 -15.12 -23.87
C TRP A 215 -17.49 -15.99 -25.09
N LYS A 216 -18.25 -17.06 -24.89
CA LYS A 216 -18.76 -17.94 -25.94
C LYS A 216 -20.26 -17.83 -26.02
N GLN A 217 -20.80 -18.03 -27.22
CA GLN A 217 -22.28 -18.05 -27.43
C GLN A 217 -22.96 -19.24 -26.73
N ASP A 218 -22.22 -20.32 -26.50
CA ASP A 218 -22.68 -21.47 -25.74
C ASP A 218 -22.51 -21.24 -24.23
N PRO A 219 -23.60 -21.18 -23.46
CA PRO A 219 -23.56 -20.91 -22.02
C PRO A 219 -22.82 -21.98 -21.22
N GLU A 220 -22.93 -23.24 -21.61
CA GLU A 220 -22.25 -24.34 -20.92
C GLU A 220 -20.72 -24.22 -21.06
N MET A 221 -20.25 -23.76 -22.22
CA MET A 221 -18.84 -23.50 -22.47
C MET A 221 -18.31 -22.36 -21.58
N ASN A 222 -19.12 -21.33 -21.31
CA ASN A 222 -18.74 -20.24 -20.40
C ASN A 222 -18.61 -20.74 -18.96
N LEU A 223 -19.55 -21.55 -18.50
CA LEU A 223 -19.48 -22.15 -17.17
C LEU A 223 -18.29 -23.10 -17.02
N PHE A 224 -18.03 -23.92 -18.06
CA PHE A 224 -16.86 -24.80 -18.11
C PHE A 224 -15.56 -24.01 -18.06
N TYR A 225 -15.45 -22.93 -18.83
CA TYR A 225 -14.30 -22.01 -18.82
C TYR A 225 -14.06 -21.45 -17.43
N LEU A 226 -15.09 -20.90 -16.79
CA LEU A 226 -14.96 -20.32 -15.44
C LEU A 226 -14.53 -21.35 -14.40
N ARG A 227 -15.10 -22.57 -14.43
CA ARG A 227 -14.72 -23.67 -13.54
C ARG A 227 -13.28 -24.13 -13.76
N ALA A 228 -12.83 -24.21 -15.02
CA ALA A 228 -11.45 -24.55 -15.34
C ALA A 228 -10.47 -23.48 -14.81
N ARG A 229 -10.81 -22.20 -14.95
CA ARG A 229 -10.02 -21.11 -14.38
C ARG A 229 -10.00 -21.11 -12.85
N GLN A 230 -11.12 -21.45 -12.22
CA GLN A 230 -11.17 -21.60 -10.76
C GLN A 230 -10.28 -22.76 -10.28
N ALA A 231 -10.29 -23.88 -10.98
CA ALA A 231 -9.39 -25.00 -10.67
C ALA A 231 -7.92 -24.59 -10.82
N GLN A 232 -7.57 -23.91 -11.91
CA GLN A 232 -6.22 -23.37 -12.14
C GLN A 232 -5.79 -22.40 -11.03
N ALA A 233 -6.68 -21.49 -10.58
CA ALA A 233 -6.41 -20.58 -9.47
C ALA A 233 -6.13 -21.33 -8.17
N ASN A 234 -6.87 -22.41 -7.89
CA ASN A 234 -6.63 -23.26 -6.73
C ASN A 234 -5.29 -24.00 -6.79
N ASP A 235 -4.88 -24.48 -7.97
CA ASP A 235 -3.57 -25.09 -8.16
C ASP A 235 -2.44 -24.09 -7.97
N MET A 236 -2.60 -22.85 -8.46
CA MET A 236 -1.66 -21.76 -8.24
C MET A 236 -1.56 -21.40 -6.76
N LEU A 237 -2.70 -21.26 -6.07
CA LEU A 237 -2.74 -20.96 -4.63
C LEU A 237 -1.98 -22.02 -3.83
N LYS A 238 -2.20 -23.30 -4.10
CA LYS A 238 -1.51 -24.41 -3.42
C LYS A 238 -0.01 -24.44 -3.71
N SER A 239 0.38 -24.16 -4.96
CA SER A 239 1.80 -24.22 -5.37
C SER A 239 2.61 -23.04 -4.86
N GLN A 240 2.01 -21.86 -4.75
CA GLN A 240 2.68 -20.61 -4.36
C GLN A 240 2.51 -20.28 -2.87
N GLY A 241 1.56 -20.93 -2.19
CA GLY A 241 1.17 -20.62 -0.80
C GLY A 241 0.33 -19.35 -0.66
N HIS A 242 0.21 -18.55 -1.70
CA HIS A 242 -0.63 -17.34 -1.74
C HIS A 242 -1.02 -17.01 -3.18
N LEU A 243 -2.10 -16.23 -3.35
CA LEU A 243 -2.55 -15.76 -4.65
C LEU A 243 -3.21 -14.39 -4.50
N PHE A 244 -2.79 -13.39 -5.27
CA PHE A 244 -3.42 -12.08 -5.29
C PHE A 244 -4.62 -12.05 -6.24
N LEU A 245 -5.63 -11.27 -5.92
CA LEU A 245 -6.83 -11.15 -6.74
C LEU A 245 -6.53 -10.62 -8.17
N ASN A 246 -5.53 -9.76 -8.34
CA ASN A 246 -5.11 -9.31 -9.66
C ASN A 246 -4.54 -10.44 -10.54
N GLU A 247 -3.94 -11.47 -9.96
CA GLU A 247 -3.47 -12.63 -10.72
C GLU A 247 -4.67 -13.43 -11.25
N VAL A 248 -5.73 -13.54 -10.45
CA VAL A 248 -7.00 -14.14 -10.90
C VAL A 248 -7.69 -13.28 -11.95
N TYR A 249 -7.66 -11.95 -11.81
CA TYR A 249 -8.20 -11.05 -12.83
C TYR A 249 -7.44 -11.19 -14.16
N ASP A 250 -6.11 -11.26 -14.14
CA ASP A 250 -5.30 -11.48 -15.35
C ASP A 250 -5.65 -12.81 -16.02
N MET A 251 -5.80 -13.88 -15.22
CA MET A 251 -6.17 -15.21 -15.71
C MET A 251 -7.55 -15.22 -16.38
N LEU A 252 -8.46 -14.38 -15.90
CA LEU A 252 -9.82 -14.22 -16.42
C LEU A 252 -9.94 -13.11 -17.47
N GLY A 253 -8.87 -12.36 -17.79
CA GLY A 253 -8.90 -11.25 -18.75
C GLY A 253 -9.54 -9.95 -18.22
N PHE A 254 -9.73 -9.82 -16.91
CA PHE A 254 -10.25 -8.59 -16.31
C PHE A 254 -9.14 -7.56 -16.06
N LYS A 255 -9.53 -6.29 -16.03
CA LYS A 255 -8.62 -5.20 -15.67
C LYS A 255 -8.21 -5.30 -14.19
N ARG A 256 -6.93 -5.14 -13.93
CA ARG A 256 -6.35 -5.06 -12.57
C ARG A 256 -6.94 -3.89 -11.79
N THR A 257 -7.05 -4.07 -10.46
CA THR A 257 -7.53 -3.02 -9.54
C THR A 257 -6.45 -2.71 -8.49
N LYS A 258 -6.52 -1.51 -7.89
CA LYS A 258 -5.62 -1.16 -6.78
C LYS A 258 -5.82 -2.07 -5.56
N ALA A 259 -7.06 -2.43 -5.26
CA ALA A 259 -7.39 -3.36 -4.20
C ALA A 259 -6.86 -4.77 -4.49
N GLY A 260 -7.04 -5.27 -5.71
CA GLY A 260 -6.59 -6.59 -6.13
C GLY A 260 -5.06 -6.80 -6.07
N ALA A 261 -4.28 -5.72 -5.94
CA ALA A 261 -2.83 -5.80 -5.75
C ALA A 261 -2.41 -6.19 -4.32
N VAL A 262 -3.32 -6.11 -3.34
CA VAL A 262 -3.02 -6.37 -1.93
C VAL A 262 -3.95 -7.40 -1.31
N VAL A 263 -5.16 -7.62 -1.86
CA VAL A 263 -6.11 -8.62 -1.38
C VAL A 263 -5.96 -9.93 -2.16
N GLY A 264 -6.32 -11.05 -1.52
CA GLY A 264 -6.23 -12.37 -2.14
C GLY A 264 -6.46 -13.51 -1.16
N TRP A 265 -5.74 -14.60 -1.35
CA TRP A 265 -5.84 -15.84 -0.56
C TRP A 265 -4.46 -16.29 -0.09
N ILE A 266 -4.44 -17.01 1.04
CA ILE A 266 -3.26 -17.69 1.58
C ILE A 266 -3.63 -19.15 1.75
N TYR A 267 -2.74 -20.05 1.35
CA TYR A 267 -2.86 -21.49 1.58
C TYR A 267 -1.95 -21.90 2.73
N ASP A 268 -2.53 -22.49 3.78
CA ASP A 268 -1.80 -23.05 4.89
C ASP A 268 -2.53 -24.31 5.41
N ASP A 269 -1.91 -25.46 5.26
CA ASP A 269 -2.47 -26.75 5.70
C ASP A 269 -2.55 -26.87 7.22
N LYS A 270 -1.65 -26.19 7.95
CA LYS A 270 -1.52 -26.32 9.41
C LYS A 270 -2.36 -25.31 10.17
N LYS A 271 -2.45 -24.08 9.62
CA LYS A 271 -3.12 -22.94 10.25
C LYS A 271 -3.88 -22.14 9.20
N PRO A 272 -5.04 -22.65 8.75
CA PRO A 272 -5.81 -21.99 7.70
C PRO A 272 -6.13 -20.54 8.05
N TYR A 273 -5.93 -19.64 7.06
CA TYR A 273 -6.32 -18.25 7.13
C TYR A 273 -7.41 -18.00 6.09
N GLY A 274 -8.66 -17.94 6.53
CA GLY A 274 -9.82 -17.92 5.64
C GLY A 274 -10.17 -19.31 5.12
N ASP A 275 -10.74 -19.36 3.91
CA ASP A 275 -11.29 -20.60 3.33
C ASP A 275 -10.23 -21.57 2.80
N ASN A 276 -8.98 -21.13 2.67
CA ASN A 276 -7.86 -21.93 2.15
C ASN A 276 -8.05 -22.44 0.71
N PHE A 277 -9.00 -21.86 -0.03
CA PHE A 277 -9.28 -22.13 -1.43
C PHE A 277 -9.87 -20.90 -2.13
N VAL A 278 -9.77 -20.89 -3.45
CA VAL A 278 -10.37 -19.86 -4.31
C VAL A 278 -11.73 -20.32 -4.77
N ASP A 279 -12.76 -19.51 -4.51
CA ASP A 279 -14.08 -19.66 -5.10
C ASP A 279 -14.45 -18.38 -5.86
N PHE A 280 -14.93 -18.53 -7.08
CA PHE A 280 -15.37 -17.41 -7.89
C PHE A 280 -16.80 -16.96 -7.57
N GLY A 281 -17.53 -17.68 -6.73
CA GLY A 281 -18.90 -17.33 -6.31
C GLY A 281 -19.85 -17.13 -7.50
N MET A 282 -19.73 -17.99 -8.52
CA MET A 282 -20.43 -17.86 -9.79
C MET A 282 -21.95 -17.86 -9.62
N THR A 283 -22.61 -16.76 -9.96
CA THR A 283 -24.07 -16.62 -9.97
C THR A 283 -24.52 -16.27 -11.37
N GLU A 284 -25.30 -17.15 -11.97
CA GLU A 284 -25.90 -16.90 -13.30
C GLU A 284 -27.06 -15.92 -13.17
N ILE A 285 -27.09 -14.94 -14.07
CA ILE A 285 -28.11 -13.91 -14.15
C ILE A 285 -28.58 -13.73 -15.59
N ARG A 286 -29.76 -13.11 -15.75
CA ARG A 286 -30.27 -12.59 -17.01
C ARG A 286 -30.26 -11.07 -16.97
N ARG A 287 -29.76 -10.47 -18.05
CA ARG A 287 -29.84 -9.04 -18.31
C ARG A 287 -30.81 -8.77 -19.41
N HIS A 288 -31.73 -7.85 -19.21
CA HIS A 288 -32.58 -7.36 -20.28
C HIS A 288 -31.76 -6.52 -21.26
N ASP A 289 -31.78 -6.86 -22.52
CA ASP A 289 -31.13 -6.08 -23.57
C ASP A 289 -32.18 -5.14 -24.18
N ALA A 290 -32.07 -3.85 -23.95
CA ALA A 290 -33.02 -2.84 -24.40
C ALA A 290 -33.12 -2.74 -25.93
N ASP A 291 -32.05 -3.17 -26.65
CA ASP A 291 -32.04 -3.09 -28.13
C ASP A 291 -32.77 -4.26 -28.81
N SER A 292 -32.74 -5.44 -28.19
CA SER A 292 -33.34 -6.67 -28.76
C SER A 292 -34.59 -7.14 -28.04
N ASP A 293 -34.93 -6.54 -26.89
CA ASP A 293 -36.01 -6.99 -25.98
C ASP A 293 -35.86 -8.46 -25.55
N GLU A 294 -34.62 -8.94 -25.54
CA GLU A 294 -34.24 -10.30 -25.16
C GLU A 294 -33.48 -10.31 -23.85
N TYR A 295 -33.50 -11.48 -23.17
CA TYR A 295 -32.69 -11.69 -21.95
C TYR A 295 -31.36 -12.35 -22.31
N LYS A 296 -30.24 -11.63 -22.11
CA LYS A 296 -28.89 -12.14 -22.27
C LYS A 296 -28.37 -12.77 -20.99
N ARG A 297 -27.69 -13.89 -21.10
CA ARG A 297 -27.01 -14.54 -19.99
C ARG A 297 -25.75 -13.75 -19.57
N ALA A 298 -25.46 -13.73 -18.28
CA ALA A 298 -24.22 -13.23 -17.70
C ALA A 298 -23.92 -13.98 -16.40
N PHE A 299 -22.67 -13.90 -15.93
CA PHE A 299 -22.26 -14.46 -14.65
C PHE A 299 -21.69 -13.35 -13.77
N ILE A 300 -22.23 -13.22 -12.56
CA ILE A 300 -21.58 -12.46 -11.49
C ILE A 300 -20.52 -13.37 -10.87
N LEU A 301 -19.30 -12.87 -10.80
CA LEU A 301 -18.17 -13.51 -10.12
C LEU A 301 -17.88 -12.74 -8.83
N ASP A 302 -18.17 -13.36 -7.70
CA ASP A 302 -18.01 -12.77 -6.38
C ASP A 302 -17.00 -13.55 -5.57
N PHE A 303 -15.74 -13.15 -5.72
CA PHE A 303 -14.58 -13.86 -5.21
C PHE A 303 -14.54 -13.87 -3.67
N ASN A 304 -14.32 -15.06 -3.07
CA ASN A 304 -14.19 -15.27 -1.62
C ASN A 304 -12.85 -14.80 -1.05
N VAL A 305 -12.37 -13.60 -1.43
CA VAL A 305 -11.08 -13.09 -0.94
C VAL A 305 -11.06 -12.97 0.58
N VAL A 306 -9.92 -13.29 1.16
CA VAL A 306 -9.72 -13.24 2.62
C VAL A 306 -9.51 -11.82 3.12
N GLY A 307 -9.04 -10.91 2.25
CA GLY A 307 -8.70 -9.53 2.54
C GLY A 307 -7.24 -9.22 2.23
N ASP A 308 -6.65 -8.21 2.89
CA ASP A 308 -5.24 -7.85 2.71
C ASP A 308 -4.33 -8.98 3.22
N ILE A 309 -3.58 -9.59 2.30
CA ILE A 309 -2.67 -10.71 2.59
C ILE A 309 -1.20 -10.28 2.68
N THR A 310 -0.86 -9.02 2.39
CA THR A 310 0.54 -8.56 2.27
C THR A 310 1.36 -8.76 3.53
N SER A 311 0.79 -8.48 4.71
CA SER A 311 1.48 -8.70 5.98
C SER A 311 1.57 -10.19 6.35
N LYS A 312 0.58 -10.97 5.94
CA LYS A 312 0.47 -12.40 6.29
C LYS A 312 1.44 -13.28 5.50
N ILE A 313 1.75 -12.91 4.25
CA ILE A 313 2.76 -13.63 3.46
C ILE A 313 4.12 -13.60 4.15
N ILE A 314 4.49 -12.46 4.76
CA ILE A 314 5.77 -12.30 5.45
C ILE A 314 5.79 -13.11 6.76
N ASP A 315 4.70 -13.05 7.54
CA ASP A 315 4.57 -13.81 8.79
C ASP A 315 4.65 -15.32 8.51
N HIS A 316 4.00 -15.78 7.43
CA HIS A 316 3.97 -17.18 7.03
C HIS A 316 5.34 -17.70 6.58
N GLN A 317 6.13 -16.90 5.87
CA GLN A 317 7.49 -17.28 5.48
C GLN A 317 8.42 -17.42 6.68
N ASN A 318 8.25 -16.60 7.72
CA ASN A 318 9.06 -16.68 8.93
C ASN A 318 8.77 -17.94 9.76
N ASP A 319 7.51 -18.42 9.78
CA ASP A 319 7.12 -19.65 10.48
C ASP A 319 7.71 -20.93 9.82
N TYR A 320 8.08 -20.90 8.54
CA TYR A 320 8.77 -22.01 7.85
C TYR A 320 10.29 -21.98 7.98
N LEU A 321 10.88 -20.85 8.39
CA LEU A 321 12.32 -20.67 8.57
C LEU A 321 12.77 -20.83 10.03
N ALA A 322 11.82 -20.95 10.97
CA ALA A 322 12.04 -21.22 12.40
C ALA A 322 11.87 -22.69 12.73
#